data_4a9932da13f1f91e6cbd50b3069583f1
#
_entry.id   4a9932da13f1f91e6cbd50b3069583f1
#
_cell.length_a   1.000
_cell.length_b   1.000
_cell.length_c   1.000
_cell.angle_alpha   90.00
_cell.angle_beta   90.00
_cell.angle_gamma   90.00
#
_symmetry.space_group_name_H-M   'P 1'
#
loop_
_entity.id
_entity.type
_entity.pdbx_description
1 polymer ?
#
loop_
_entity_poly.entity_id
_entity_poly.type
_entity_poly.pdbx_seq_one_letter_code
_entity_poly.pdbx_strand_id
1 'polypeptide(L)'
;MSIVLIHLHADLTGTEESLTSMHELFAKLWDGAPEVTTRDRALFSIAVAEIAANVIEHGRERYDDWKLDLKACDDHLEASIRHPGPLVAGALTKWTMPEESAEGGRGLALAAAASTLHYSHSTDPEGSEWRVVHALAC
;
A
#
# COMPACT_ATOMS: atom_id res chain seq x y z
N MET A 1 -7.47 -2.33 22.04
CA MET A 1 -8.46 -2.18 20.96
C MET A 1 -8.14 -0.91 20.17
N SER A 2 -7.96 -1.04 18.87
CA SER A 2 -7.65 0.12 18.03
C SER A 2 -8.92 0.91 17.69
N ILE A 3 -8.80 2.22 17.72
CA ILE A 3 -9.89 3.11 17.35
C ILE A 3 -9.61 3.62 15.94
N VAL A 4 -10.56 3.43 15.04
CA VAL A 4 -10.47 3.94 13.68
C VAL A 4 -10.80 5.43 13.69
N LEU A 5 -9.83 6.26 13.28
CA LEU A 5 -9.97 7.70 13.16
C LEU A 5 -10.55 8.11 11.81
N ILE A 6 -10.10 7.45 10.75
CA ILE A 6 -10.59 7.73 9.40
C ILE A 6 -10.35 6.50 8.52
N HIS A 7 -11.30 6.21 7.63
CA HIS A 7 -11.19 5.16 6.63
C HIS A 7 -11.61 5.75 5.28
N LEU A 8 -10.73 5.63 4.29
CA LEU A 8 -10.94 6.15 2.94
C LEU A 8 -10.86 5.02 1.93
N HIS A 9 -11.65 5.12 0.87
CA HIS A 9 -11.69 4.14 -0.21
C HIS A 9 -11.63 4.85 -1.56
N ALA A 10 -10.93 4.24 -2.51
CA ALA A 10 -10.91 4.69 -3.89
C ALA A 10 -10.90 3.50 -4.84
N ASP A 11 -11.65 3.63 -5.92
CA ASP A 11 -11.57 2.73 -7.08
C ASP A 11 -10.65 3.40 -8.09
N LEU A 12 -9.57 2.73 -8.44
CA LEU A 12 -8.50 3.28 -9.27
C LEU A 12 -8.32 2.45 -10.53
N THR A 13 -7.72 3.04 -11.54
CA THR A 13 -7.44 2.36 -12.81
C THR A 13 -5.93 2.07 -12.92
N GLY A 14 -5.55 1.21 -13.86
CA GLY A 14 -4.14 0.88 -14.07
C GLY A 14 -3.36 1.95 -14.83
N THR A 15 -3.66 3.22 -14.64
CA THR A 15 -3.03 4.36 -15.33
C THR A 15 -2.29 5.27 -14.38
N GLU A 16 -1.45 6.14 -14.93
CA GLU A 16 -0.70 7.12 -14.13
C GLU A 16 -1.59 8.10 -13.37
N GLU A 17 -2.81 8.32 -13.84
CA GLU A 17 -3.79 9.15 -13.14
C GLU A 17 -4.13 8.61 -11.76
N SER A 18 -4.02 7.29 -11.58
CA SER A 18 -4.23 6.65 -10.28
C SER A 18 -3.27 7.14 -9.22
N LEU A 19 -2.03 7.46 -9.60
CA LEU A 19 -1.04 7.96 -8.66
C LEU A 19 -1.43 9.33 -8.11
N THR A 20 -2.00 10.19 -8.96
CA THR A 20 -2.51 11.49 -8.53
C THR A 20 -3.67 11.32 -7.57
N SER A 21 -4.61 10.43 -7.90
CA SER A 21 -5.76 10.13 -7.03
C SER A 21 -5.30 9.57 -5.68
N MET A 22 -4.27 8.73 -5.69
CA MET A 22 -3.70 8.17 -4.47
C MET A 22 -3.08 9.26 -3.59
N HIS A 23 -2.36 10.21 -4.17
CA HIS A 23 -1.79 11.34 -3.42
C HIS A 23 -2.87 12.19 -2.78
N GLU A 24 -3.96 12.45 -3.49
CA GLU A 24 -5.09 13.19 -2.95
C GLU A 24 -5.74 12.44 -1.78
N LEU A 25 -5.82 11.11 -1.88
CA LEU A 25 -6.37 10.28 -0.83
C LEU A 25 -5.48 10.32 0.42
N PHE A 26 -4.16 10.28 0.24
CA PHE A 26 -3.23 10.44 1.36
C PHE A 26 -3.38 11.78 2.06
N ALA A 27 -3.55 12.86 1.30
CA ALA A 27 -3.76 14.19 1.89
C ALA A 27 -4.99 14.20 2.80
N LYS A 28 -6.08 13.56 2.36
CA LYS A 28 -7.29 13.43 3.18
C LYS A 28 -7.05 12.58 4.42
N LEU A 29 -6.25 11.53 4.28
CA LEU A 29 -5.90 10.66 5.41
C LEU A 29 -5.20 11.46 6.50
N TRP A 30 -4.21 12.28 6.11
CA TRP A 30 -3.46 13.08 7.07
C TRP A 30 -4.30 14.18 7.71
N ASP A 31 -5.25 14.74 6.97
CA ASP A 31 -6.22 15.69 7.54
C ASP A 31 -7.08 15.04 8.62
N GLY A 32 -7.42 13.77 8.44
CA GLY A 32 -8.22 13.01 9.42
C GLY A 32 -7.39 12.42 10.56
N ALA A 33 -6.07 12.44 10.45
CA ALA A 33 -5.17 11.90 11.45
C ALA A 33 -3.94 12.80 11.63
N PRO A 34 -4.14 14.03 12.10
CA PRO A 34 -3.07 15.04 12.15
C PRO A 34 -1.94 14.71 13.15
N GLU A 35 -2.18 13.81 14.08
CA GLU A 35 -1.18 13.40 15.08
C GLU A 35 -0.09 12.49 14.52
N VAL A 36 -0.29 11.93 13.33
CA VAL A 36 0.72 11.06 12.70
C VAL A 36 1.94 11.89 12.33
N THR A 37 3.11 11.42 12.77
CA THR A 37 4.36 12.14 12.53
C THR A 37 4.73 12.17 11.05
N THR A 38 5.54 13.15 10.65
CA THR A 38 6.05 13.25 9.28
C THR A 38 6.79 11.97 8.88
N ARG A 39 7.56 11.39 9.79
CA ARG A 39 8.29 10.15 9.53
C ARG A 39 7.34 8.99 9.23
N ASP A 40 6.33 8.80 10.06
CA ASP A 40 5.37 7.71 9.89
C ASP A 40 4.57 7.89 8.58
N ARG A 41 4.19 9.12 8.26
CA ARG A 41 3.52 9.44 7.00
C ARG A 41 4.39 9.05 5.80
N ALA A 42 5.66 9.42 5.85
CA ALA A 42 6.60 9.13 4.76
C ALA A 42 6.82 7.63 4.59
N LEU A 43 7.09 6.89 5.67
CA LEU A 43 7.35 5.45 5.60
C LEU A 43 6.12 4.69 5.09
N PHE A 44 4.95 5.02 5.61
CA PHE A 44 3.72 4.39 5.16
C PHE A 44 3.43 4.69 3.69
N SER A 45 3.55 5.96 3.29
CA SER A 45 3.31 6.37 1.91
C SER A 45 4.26 5.69 0.92
N ILE A 46 5.53 5.55 1.29
CA ILE A 46 6.52 4.83 0.46
C ILE A 46 6.11 3.37 0.28
N ALA A 47 5.73 2.71 1.35
CA ALA A 47 5.32 1.31 1.29
C ALA A 47 4.12 1.10 0.37
N VAL A 48 3.10 1.93 0.54
CA VAL A 48 1.88 1.84 -0.28
C VAL A 48 2.18 2.18 -1.74
N ALA A 49 2.98 3.21 -1.98
CA ALA A 49 3.34 3.64 -3.34
C ALA A 49 4.11 2.57 -4.10
N GLU A 50 5.01 1.86 -3.43
CA GLU A 50 5.78 0.78 -4.07
C GLU A 50 4.87 -0.37 -4.48
N ILE A 51 3.93 -0.74 -3.63
CA ILE A 51 2.97 -1.79 -3.97
C ILE A 51 2.05 -1.34 -5.10
N ALA A 52 1.55 -0.11 -5.03
CA ALA A 52 0.69 0.45 -6.06
C ALA A 52 1.41 0.49 -7.42
N ALA A 53 2.68 0.89 -7.44
CA ALA A 53 3.48 0.90 -8.66
C ALA A 53 3.63 -0.50 -9.25
N ASN A 54 3.86 -1.50 -8.41
CA ASN A 54 3.94 -2.90 -8.86
C ASN A 54 2.60 -3.38 -9.44
N VAL A 55 1.50 -3.04 -8.80
CA VAL A 55 0.15 -3.41 -9.26
C VAL A 55 -0.12 -2.77 -10.62
N ILE A 56 0.18 -1.49 -10.78
CA ILE A 56 -0.01 -0.76 -12.04
C ILE A 56 0.87 -1.37 -13.15
N GLU A 57 2.13 -1.62 -12.85
CA GLU A 57 3.08 -2.17 -13.83
C GLU A 57 2.66 -3.55 -14.32
N HIS A 58 2.31 -4.45 -13.40
CA HIS A 58 1.90 -5.80 -13.75
C HIS A 58 0.46 -5.89 -14.24
N GLY A 59 -0.35 -4.89 -13.96
CA GLY A 59 -1.76 -4.87 -14.28
C GLY A 59 -2.14 -4.30 -15.64
N ARG A 60 -1.19 -3.72 -16.37
CA ARG A 60 -1.46 -3.02 -17.64
C ARG A 60 -2.23 -3.82 -18.67
N GLU A 61 -2.05 -5.12 -18.69
CA GLU A 61 -2.70 -6.00 -19.65
C GLU A 61 -3.79 -6.88 -19.05
N ARG A 62 -3.94 -6.89 -17.72
CA ARG A 62 -4.77 -7.87 -17.02
C ARG A 62 -5.88 -7.29 -16.17
N TYR A 63 -5.70 -6.10 -15.61
CA TYR A 63 -6.74 -5.49 -14.79
C TYR A 63 -6.88 -4.02 -15.12
N ASP A 64 -8.09 -3.64 -15.39
CA ASP A 64 -8.42 -2.25 -15.72
C ASP A 64 -8.54 -1.40 -14.46
N ASP A 65 -8.86 -2.02 -13.33
CA ASP A 65 -9.10 -1.31 -12.08
C ASP A 65 -8.57 -2.07 -10.87
N TRP A 66 -8.25 -1.32 -9.85
CA TRP A 66 -7.85 -1.85 -8.55
C TRP A 66 -8.44 -0.96 -7.45
N LYS A 67 -8.48 -1.49 -6.25
CA LYS A 67 -9.13 -0.81 -5.13
C LYS A 67 -8.12 -0.53 -4.04
N LEU A 68 -8.19 0.69 -3.52
CA LEU A 68 -7.33 1.13 -2.43
C LEU A 68 -8.19 1.53 -1.23
N ASP A 69 -7.87 0.98 -0.08
CA ASP A 69 -8.41 1.40 1.19
C ASP A 69 -7.29 1.91 2.06
N LEU A 70 -7.44 3.09 2.64
CA LEU A 70 -6.52 3.67 3.60
C LEU A 70 -7.24 3.86 4.92
N LYS A 71 -6.61 3.44 6.00
CA LYS A 71 -7.19 3.55 7.33
C LYS A 71 -6.13 4.05 8.31
N ALA A 72 -6.51 5.05 9.10
CA ALA A 72 -5.70 5.51 10.22
C ALA A 72 -6.41 5.18 11.52
N CYS A 73 -5.73 4.46 12.39
CA CYS A 73 -6.17 4.16 13.73
C CYS A 73 -5.30 4.92 14.73
N ASP A 74 -5.67 4.89 15.99
CA ASP A 74 -4.92 5.57 17.05
C ASP A 74 -3.52 4.97 17.26
N ASP A 75 -3.32 3.70 16.90
CA ASP A 75 -2.07 2.97 17.13
C ASP A 75 -1.38 2.45 15.87
N HIS A 76 -2.00 2.57 14.70
CA HIS A 76 -1.41 2.09 13.44
C HIS A 76 -2.09 2.71 12.21
N LEU A 77 -1.38 2.59 11.09
CA LEU A 77 -1.90 2.91 9.76
C LEU A 77 -2.05 1.60 8.99
N GLU A 78 -3.05 1.50 8.16
CA GLU A 78 -3.30 0.32 7.35
C GLU A 78 -3.71 0.70 5.94
N ALA A 79 -3.16 0.00 4.96
CA ALA A 79 -3.57 0.12 3.56
C ALA A 79 -3.91 -1.26 3.03
N SER A 80 -4.93 -1.32 2.19
CA SER A 80 -5.30 -2.55 1.49
C SER A 80 -5.39 -2.23 0.01
N ILE A 81 -4.69 -3.00 -0.82
CA ILE A 81 -4.75 -2.89 -2.28
C ILE A 81 -5.26 -4.22 -2.81
N ARG A 82 -6.36 -4.18 -3.55
CA ARG A 82 -7.01 -5.37 -4.12
C ARG A 82 -7.09 -5.22 -5.63
N HIS A 83 -6.75 -6.28 -6.33
CA HIS A 83 -6.85 -6.31 -7.78
C HIS A 83 -7.24 -7.72 -8.26
N PRO A 84 -7.91 -7.84 -9.41
CA PRO A 84 -8.23 -9.15 -9.98
C PRO A 84 -6.98 -9.80 -10.56
N GLY A 85 -7.09 -11.05 -10.94
CA GLY A 85 -6.06 -11.74 -11.66
C GLY A 85 -5.41 -12.89 -10.90
N PRO A 86 -4.45 -13.55 -11.55
CA PRO A 86 -3.80 -14.74 -10.99
C PRO A 86 -2.85 -14.42 -9.84
N LEU A 87 -2.43 -15.46 -9.15
CA LEU A 87 -1.43 -15.36 -8.09
C LEU A 87 -0.18 -14.64 -8.60
N VAL A 88 0.31 -13.67 -7.83
CA VAL A 88 1.55 -12.97 -8.14
C VAL A 88 2.72 -13.79 -7.57
N ALA A 89 3.46 -14.44 -8.44
CA ALA A 89 4.59 -15.27 -8.04
C ALA A 89 5.68 -14.42 -7.41
N GLY A 90 6.16 -14.85 -6.25
CA GLY A 90 7.23 -14.13 -5.55
C GLY A 90 6.80 -12.77 -5.00
N ALA A 91 5.51 -12.59 -4.72
CA ALA A 91 4.94 -11.32 -4.28
C ALA A 91 5.71 -10.66 -3.12
N LEU A 92 6.10 -11.44 -2.12
CA LEU A 92 6.76 -10.91 -0.93
C LEU A 92 8.28 -10.92 -1.02
N THR A 93 8.86 -11.50 -2.06
CA THR A 93 10.31 -11.65 -2.19
C THR A 93 11.03 -10.30 -2.27
N LYS A 94 10.50 -9.38 -3.05
CA LYS A 94 11.08 -8.04 -3.21
C LYS A 94 10.99 -7.22 -1.93
N TRP A 95 10.00 -7.49 -1.11
CA TRP A 95 9.80 -6.79 0.16
C TRP A 95 10.87 -7.13 1.18
N THR A 96 11.30 -8.38 1.19
CA THR A 96 12.22 -8.88 2.21
C THR A 96 13.70 -8.76 1.83
N MET A 97 14.00 -8.44 0.57
CA MET A 97 15.37 -8.48 0.05
C MET A 97 15.81 -7.12 -0.49
N PRO A 98 16.38 -6.26 0.37
CA PRO A 98 17.03 -5.05 -0.14
C PRO A 98 18.35 -5.46 -0.79
N GLU A 99 18.38 -5.51 -2.11
CA GLU A 99 19.64 -5.64 -2.81
C GLU A 99 20.32 -4.27 -2.82
N GLU A 100 21.56 -4.24 -2.36
CA GLU A 100 22.33 -2.99 -2.23
C GLU A 100 22.50 -2.25 -3.56
N SER A 101 22.40 -2.94 -4.67
CA SER A 101 22.60 -2.36 -6.00
C SER A 101 21.32 -1.87 -6.68
N ALA A 102 20.15 -2.13 -6.12
CA ALA A 102 18.89 -1.76 -6.76
C ALA A 102 18.51 -0.32 -6.39
N GLU A 103 18.51 0.58 -7.37
CA GLU A 103 18.17 1.97 -7.14
C GLU A 103 16.74 2.18 -6.61
N GLY A 104 15.84 1.31 -6.83
CA GLY A 104 14.47 1.39 -6.29
C GLY A 104 14.28 0.70 -4.96
N GLY A 105 15.27 -0.06 -4.49
CA GLY A 105 15.09 -0.93 -3.33
C GLY A 105 15.23 -0.26 -1.98
N ARG A 106 15.78 0.93 -1.91
CA ARG A 106 16.04 1.61 -0.62
C ARG A 106 14.77 2.06 0.07
N GLY A 107 13.85 2.67 -0.67
CA GLY A 107 12.56 3.09 -0.13
C GLY A 107 11.76 1.90 0.38
N LEU A 108 11.73 0.82 -0.41
CA LEU A 108 11.03 -0.39 -0.03
C LEU A 108 11.65 -1.06 1.18
N ALA A 109 12.99 -1.10 1.25
CA ALA A 109 13.68 -1.67 2.41
C ALA A 109 13.41 -0.90 3.69
N LEU A 110 13.41 0.44 3.63
CA LEU A 110 13.08 1.29 4.77
C LEU A 110 11.63 1.07 5.21
N ALA A 111 10.71 1.01 4.26
CA ALA A 111 9.30 0.77 4.54
C ALA A 111 9.09 -0.62 5.15
N ALA A 112 9.78 -1.63 4.63
CA ALA A 112 9.71 -3.01 5.14
C ALA A 112 10.23 -3.12 6.58
N ALA A 113 11.22 -2.31 6.94
CA ALA A 113 11.75 -2.29 8.31
C ALA A 113 10.75 -1.69 9.31
N ALA A 114 9.85 -0.82 8.85
CA ALA A 114 8.90 -0.12 9.71
C ALA A 114 7.46 -0.64 9.60
N SER A 115 7.18 -1.42 8.56
CA SER A 115 5.82 -1.88 8.26
C SER A 115 5.78 -3.38 8.05
N THR A 116 4.59 -3.97 8.24
CA THR A 116 4.34 -5.38 7.95
C THR A 116 3.53 -5.46 6.66
N LEU A 117 3.95 -6.33 5.75
CA LEU A 117 3.24 -6.58 4.50
C LEU A 117 2.64 -7.98 4.50
N HIS A 118 1.37 -8.06 4.17
CA HIS A 118 0.65 -9.31 3.98
C HIS A 118 0.16 -9.39 2.53
N TYR A 119 0.28 -10.56 1.94
CA TYR A 119 -0.26 -10.82 0.62
C TYR A 119 -1.13 -12.08 0.68
N SER A 120 -2.31 -12.02 0.07
CA SER A 120 -3.19 -13.16 -0.06
C SER A 120 -3.80 -13.20 -1.45
N HIS A 121 -4.13 -14.40 -1.89
CA HIS A 121 -4.78 -14.63 -3.18
C HIS A 121 -6.03 -15.47 -2.98
N SER A 122 -7.09 -15.10 -3.67
CA SER A 122 -8.38 -15.80 -3.67
C SER A 122 -8.64 -16.37 -5.05
N THR A 123 -9.29 -17.52 -5.13
CA THR A 123 -9.65 -18.16 -6.40
C THR A 123 -11.12 -17.99 -6.77
N ASP A 124 -11.97 -17.53 -5.85
CA ASP A 124 -13.39 -17.35 -6.11
C ASP A 124 -13.97 -16.17 -5.30
N PRO A 125 -14.04 -14.96 -5.89
CA PRO A 125 -13.48 -14.56 -7.19
C PRO A 125 -11.96 -14.53 -7.19
N GLU A 126 -11.37 -14.73 -8.35
CA GLU A 126 -9.92 -14.68 -8.46
C GLU A 126 -9.41 -13.25 -8.27
N GLY A 127 -8.46 -13.08 -7.37
CA GLY A 127 -7.85 -11.79 -7.10
C GLY A 127 -6.82 -11.84 -6.00
N SER A 128 -6.12 -10.75 -5.86
CA SER A 128 -5.07 -10.58 -4.86
C SER A 128 -5.37 -9.41 -3.93
N GLU A 129 -4.94 -9.54 -2.68
CA GLU A 129 -4.97 -8.46 -1.71
C GLU A 129 -3.59 -8.28 -1.10
N TRP A 130 -3.14 -7.04 -1.09
CA TRP A 130 -1.91 -6.61 -0.43
C TRP A 130 -2.31 -5.74 0.75
N ARG A 131 -1.81 -6.03 1.93
CA ARG A 131 -2.11 -5.24 3.12
C ARG A 131 -0.82 -4.80 3.79
N VAL A 132 -0.72 -3.49 4.02
CA VAL A 132 0.39 -2.85 4.71
C VAL A 132 -0.11 -2.38 6.07
N VAL A 133 0.57 -2.77 7.13
CA VAL A 133 0.29 -2.30 8.48
C VAL A 133 1.54 -1.61 9.02
N HIS A 134 1.40 -0.36 9.41
CA HIS A 134 2.48 0.45 9.96
C HIS A 134 2.14 0.85 11.38
N ALA A 135 2.87 0.30 12.35
CA ALA A 135 2.66 0.63 13.76
C ALA A 135 3.13 2.06 14.04
N LEU A 136 2.32 2.80 14.77
CA LEU A 136 2.67 4.15 15.17
C LEU A 136 3.43 4.12 16.48
N ALA A 137 4.45 4.97 16.57
CA ALA A 137 5.19 5.16 17.80
C ALA A 137 4.29 5.89 18.82
N CYS A 138 4.25 5.36 20.02
CA CYS A 138 3.52 6.00 21.12
C CYS A 138 4.32 7.16 21.70
#